data_11afe5eb9030f373bd392a15094410cd
#
_entry.id   11afe5eb9030f373bd392a15094410cd
#
_cell.length_a   1.000
_cell.length_b   1.000
_cell.length_c   1.000
_cell.angle_alpha   90.00
_cell.angle_beta   90.00
_cell.angle_gamma   90.00
#
_symmetry.space_group_name_H-M   'P 1'
#
loop_
_entity.id
_entity.type
_entity.pdbx_description
1 polymer ?
#
loop_
_entity_poly.entity_id
_entity_poly.type
_entity_poly.pdbx_seq_one_letter_code
_entity_poly.pdbx_strand_id
1 'polypeptide(L)'
;GEFGNFVNCMDRNVRVKLSNELKLNRALDPVGTLVGEMIFILKELRNALAHNNVVFDCRFKARSINKTLITCLEKDMKITGINFNTIIDYIILIVYLSKNLKVTKTELNTFVNSFEIMANELRDKINISEYNKILYTDTKNKIKLLKDYIKL
;
A
#
# COMPACT_ATOMS: atom_id res chain seq x y z
N GLY A 1 -4.05 9.55 13.02
CA GLY A 1 -3.81 10.73 13.38
C GLY A 1 -4.47 11.99 12.88
N GLU A 2 -3.99 13.08 13.40
CA GLU A 2 -4.50 14.44 13.16
C GLU A 2 -4.58 14.78 11.66
N PHE A 3 -3.56 14.45 10.89
CA PHE A 3 -3.56 14.74 9.45
C PHE A 3 -4.68 14.00 8.69
N GLY A 4 -4.94 12.75 9.01
CA GLY A 4 -6.06 12.01 8.40
C GLY A 4 -7.41 12.59 8.80
N ASN A 5 -7.57 12.99 10.07
CA ASN A 5 -8.78 13.69 10.54
C ASN A 5 -8.93 15.04 9.85
N PHE A 6 -7.85 15.81 9.72
CA PHE A 6 -7.86 17.09 8.99
C PHE A 6 -8.35 16.92 7.55
N VAL A 7 -7.83 15.95 6.81
CA VAL A 7 -8.29 15.66 5.44
C VAL A 7 -9.77 15.29 5.41
N ASN A 8 -10.24 14.48 6.36
CA ASN A 8 -11.66 14.10 6.42
C ASN A 8 -12.59 15.26 6.80
N CYS A 9 -12.09 16.27 7.53
CA CYS A 9 -12.85 17.49 7.87
C CYS A 9 -12.85 18.53 6.75
N MET A 10 -12.06 18.36 5.69
CA MET A 10 -12.08 19.27 4.53
C MET A 10 -13.44 19.24 3.83
N ASP A 11 -13.79 20.36 3.19
CA ASP A 11 -14.94 20.42 2.29
C ASP A 11 -14.84 19.32 1.21
N ARG A 12 -16.00 18.81 0.79
CA ARG A 12 -16.09 17.74 -0.23
C ARG A 12 -15.36 18.12 -1.52
N ASN A 13 -15.48 19.36 -1.98
CA ASN A 13 -14.85 19.79 -3.23
C ASN A 13 -13.33 19.77 -3.13
N VAL A 14 -12.79 20.13 -1.96
CA VAL A 14 -11.36 20.08 -1.67
C VAL A 14 -10.87 18.64 -1.64
N ARG A 15 -11.58 17.72 -0.98
CA ARG A 15 -11.24 16.30 -0.96
C ARG A 15 -11.27 15.69 -2.36
N VAL A 16 -12.30 16.00 -3.16
CA VAL A 16 -12.41 15.54 -4.56
C VAL A 16 -11.26 16.09 -5.41
N LYS A 17 -10.88 17.36 -5.23
CA LYS A 17 -9.72 17.93 -5.92
C LYS A 17 -8.43 17.19 -5.54
N LEU A 18 -8.21 16.93 -4.26
CA LEU A 18 -7.05 16.17 -3.78
C LEU A 18 -7.02 14.73 -4.35
N SER A 19 -8.17 14.06 -4.37
CA SER A 19 -8.32 12.73 -4.97
C SER A 19 -7.97 12.75 -6.47
N ASN A 20 -8.40 13.79 -7.21
CA ASN A 20 -8.08 13.96 -8.63
C ASN A 20 -6.59 14.23 -8.87
N GLU A 21 -5.95 15.06 -8.03
CA GLU A 21 -4.49 15.33 -8.11
C GLU A 21 -3.67 14.05 -7.88
N LEU A 22 -4.14 13.19 -6.99
CA LEU A 22 -3.57 11.85 -6.76
C LEU A 22 -4.03 10.82 -7.81
N LYS A 23 -4.75 11.24 -8.86
CA LYS A 23 -5.24 10.39 -9.95
C LYS A 23 -6.07 9.19 -9.50
N LEU A 24 -6.75 9.31 -8.36
CA LEU A 24 -7.66 8.25 -7.90
C LEU A 24 -8.86 8.13 -8.82
N ASN A 25 -9.37 6.90 -8.96
CA ASN A 25 -10.52 6.62 -9.82
C ASN A 25 -11.77 7.33 -9.29
N ARG A 26 -12.21 8.41 -9.98
CA ARG A 26 -13.34 9.24 -9.59
C ARG A 26 -14.65 8.46 -9.48
N ALA A 27 -14.83 7.43 -10.28
CA ALA A 27 -16.04 6.60 -10.22
C ALA A 27 -16.10 5.79 -8.92
N LEU A 28 -14.96 5.48 -8.32
CA LEU A 28 -14.86 4.76 -7.05
C LEU A 28 -14.74 5.70 -5.84
N ASP A 29 -14.33 6.96 -6.05
CA ASP A 29 -14.18 7.96 -4.97
C ASP A 29 -14.92 9.29 -5.29
N PRO A 30 -16.24 9.26 -5.48
CA PRO A 30 -17.02 10.46 -5.87
C PRO A 30 -17.06 11.55 -4.80
N VAL A 31 -16.64 11.24 -3.58
CA VAL A 31 -16.65 12.16 -2.43
C VAL A 31 -15.25 12.45 -1.85
N GLY A 32 -14.18 11.87 -2.42
CA GLY A 32 -12.80 12.14 -2.03
C GLY A 32 -12.40 11.57 -0.66
N THR A 33 -12.92 10.40 -0.27
CA THR A 33 -12.65 9.80 1.05
C THR A 33 -11.45 8.87 1.05
N LEU A 34 -11.04 8.33 -0.11
CA LEU A 34 -9.98 7.33 -0.18
C LEU A 34 -8.61 7.89 0.25
N VAL A 35 -8.36 9.18 0.04
CA VAL A 35 -7.12 9.81 0.50
C VAL A 35 -6.99 9.73 2.02
N GLY A 36 -8.04 10.04 2.76
CA GLY A 36 -8.08 9.88 4.21
C GLY A 36 -7.83 8.44 4.66
N GLU A 37 -8.46 7.47 3.98
CA GLU A 37 -8.23 6.04 4.23
C GLU A 37 -6.76 5.64 4.04
N MET A 38 -6.13 6.04 2.95
CA MET A 38 -4.71 5.76 2.68
C MET A 38 -3.81 6.35 3.76
N ILE A 39 -4.07 7.58 4.19
CA ILE A 39 -3.31 8.24 5.27
C ILE A 39 -3.42 7.46 6.58
N PHE A 40 -4.60 6.97 6.93
CA PHE A 40 -4.78 6.16 8.14
C PHE A 40 -4.01 4.84 8.08
N ILE A 41 -4.04 4.15 6.95
CA ILE A 41 -3.30 2.90 6.73
C ILE A 41 -1.80 3.13 6.87
N LEU A 42 -1.26 4.16 6.20
CA LEU A 42 0.16 4.49 6.27
C LEU A 42 0.58 4.98 7.66
N LYS A 43 -0.31 5.69 8.38
CA LYS A 43 -0.06 6.07 9.78
C LYS A 43 0.11 4.84 10.67
N GLU A 44 -0.75 3.82 10.52
CA GLU A 44 -0.65 2.58 11.32
C GLU A 44 0.69 1.87 11.05
N LEU A 45 1.09 1.73 9.78
CA LEU A 45 2.40 1.19 9.42
C LEU A 45 3.54 2.04 10.02
N ARG A 46 3.50 3.36 9.84
CA ARG A 46 4.52 4.27 10.36
C ARG A 46 4.65 4.16 11.89
N ASN A 47 3.52 4.07 12.60
CA ASN A 47 3.53 3.92 14.05
C ASN A 47 4.14 2.57 14.45
N ALA A 48 3.79 1.48 13.76
CA ALA A 48 4.40 0.17 14.02
C ALA A 48 5.92 0.22 13.85
N LEU A 49 6.41 0.82 12.77
CA LEU A 49 7.84 1.00 12.52
C LEU A 49 8.50 1.90 13.59
N ALA A 50 7.88 3.02 13.95
CA ALA A 50 8.41 3.96 14.94
C ALA A 50 8.50 3.36 16.36
N HIS A 51 7.63 2.42 16.68
CA HIS A 51 7.63 1.70 17.97
C HIS A 51 8.36 0.35 17.90
N ASN A 52 9.10 0.09 16.82
CA ASN A 52 9.83 -1.15 16.59
C ASN A 52 8.97 -2.42 16.73
N ASN A 53 7.71 -2.33 16.34
CA ASN A 53 6.80 -3.47 16.33
C ASN A 53 7.08 -4.42 15.18
N VAL A 54 6.67 -5.68 15.32
CA VAL A 54 6.69 -6.65 14.22
C VAL A 54 5.69 -6.21 13.14
N VAL A 55 6.18 -6.00 11.91
CA VAL A 55 5.35 -5.48 10.82
C VAL A 55 4.94 -6.55 9.79
N PHE A 56 5.63 -7.69 9.76
CA PHE A 56 5.42 -8.72 8.72
C PHE A 56 4.02 -9.34 8.74
N ASP A 57 3.46 -9.58 9.92
CA ASP A 57 2.15 -10.21 10.11
C ASP A 57 0.98 -9.21 10.18
N CYS A 58 1.27 -7.92 9.97
CA CYS A 58 0.31 -6.82 9.94
C CYS A 58 -0.65 -6.74 11.15
N ARG A 59 -0.26 -7.27 12.32
CA ARG A 59 -1.04 -7.16 13.57
C ARG A 59 -1.26 -5.73 14.05
N PHE A 60 -0.48 -4.78 13.54
CA PHE A 60 -0.65 -3.35 13.81
C PHE A 60 -1.90 -2.76 13.15
N LYS A 61 -2.53 -3.48 12.23
CA LYS A 61 -3.77 -3.06 11.56
C LYS A 61 -4.92 -3.00 12.56
N ALA A 62 -5.36 -1.78 12.91
CA ALA A 62 -6.38 -1.58 13.94
C ALA A 62 -7.82 -1.82 13.45
N ARG A 63 -8.05 -1.79 12.12
CA ARG A 63 -9.38 -1.91 11.52
C ARG A 63 -9.36 -2.63 10.18
N SER A 64 -10.53 -3.05 9.72
CA SER A 64 -10.70 -3.56 8.35
C SER A 64 -10.48 -2.44 7.34
N ILE A 65 -9.81 -2.77 6.24
CA ILE A 65 -9.57 -1.82 5.15
C ILE A 65 -10.82 -1.67 4.29
N ASN A 66 -11.09 -0.44 3.86
CA ASN A 66 -12.23 -0.11 2.99
C ASN A 66 -12.14 -0.90 1.67
N LYS A 67 -13.19 -1.65 1.35
CA LYS A 67 -13.27 -2.46 0.13
C LYS A 67 -13.16 -1.60 -1.14
N THR A 68 -13.65 -0.37 -1.12
CA THR A 68 -13.55 0.55 -2.25
C THR A 68 -12.09 0.91 -2.54
N LEU A 69 -11.27 1.10 -1.50
CA LEU A 69 -9.83 1.32 -1.67
C LEU A 69 -9.14 0.11 -2.29
N ILE A 70 -9.44 -1.10 -1.80
CA ILE A 70 -8.90 -2.33 -2.38
C ILE A 70 -9.25 -2.43 -3.86
N THR A 71 -10.52 -2.23 -4.20
CA THR A 71 -10.99 -2.25 -5.60
C THR A 71 -10.31 -1.19 -6.46
N CYS A 72 -10.05 0.00 -5.91
CA CYS A 72 -9.33 1.07 -6.61
C CYS A 72 -7.89 0.64 -6.93
N LEU A 73 -7.16 0.15 -5.94
CA LEU A 73 -5.78 -0.32 -6.13
C LEU A 73 -5.71 -1.49 -7.14
N GLU A 74 -6.59 -2.48 -7.01
CA GLU A 74 -6.61 -3.64 -7.90
C GLU A 74 -6.90 -3.26 -9.35
N LYS A 75 -7.84 -2.34 -9.59
CA LYS A 75 -8.17 -1.87 -10.93
C LYS A 75 -7.06 -1.04 -11.55
N ASP A 76 -6.51 -0.08 -10.80
CA ASP A 76 -5.53 0.87 -11.31
C ASP A 76 -4.17 0.21 -11.56
N MET A 77 -3.79 -0.75 -10.70
CA MET A 77 -2.49 -1.40 -10.76
C MET A 77 -2.52 -2.77 -11.45
N LYS A 78 -3.72 -3.33 -11.70
CA LYS A 78 -3.92 -4.69 -12.23
C LYS A 78 -3.27 -5.77 -11.34
N ILE A 79 -3.27 -5.55 -10.03
CA ILE A 79 -2.77 -6.47 -9.01
C ILE A 79 -3.98 -6.96 -8.22
N THR A 80 -4.25 -8.26 -8.21
CA THR A 80 -5.38 -8.86 -7.50
C THR A 80 -4.97 -9.45 -6.14
N GLY A 81 -5.96 -9.66 -5.27
CA GLY A 81 -5.75 -10.28 -3.95
C GLY A 81 -5.13 -9.35 -2.92
N ILE A 82 -5.34 -8.04 -3.05
CA ILE A 82 -4.94 -7.05 -2.04
C ILE A 82 -5.89 -7.15 -0.85
N ASN A 83 -5.37 -7.36 0.35
CA ASN A 83 -6.17 -7.51 1.58
C ASN A 83 -5.54 -6.90 2.84
N PHE A 84 -4.33 -6.38 2.71
CA PHE A 84 -3.53 -5.80 3.80
C PHE A 84 -3.28 -6.75 4.99
N ASN A 85 -3.23 -8.05 4.73
CA ASN A 85 -2.84 -9.07 5.71
C ASN A 85 -1.33 -9.36 5.67
N THR A 86 -0.63 -8.88 4.66
CA THR A 86 0.81 -9.00 4.52
C THR A 86 1.44 -7.65 4.17
N ILE A 87 2.70 -7.50 4.50
CA ILE A 87 3.43 -6.24 4.28
C ILE A 87 3.52 -5.85 2.80
N ILE A 88 3.46 -6.81 1.86
CA ILE A 88 3.49 -6.52 0.42
C ILE A 88 2.37 -5.59 -0.01
N ASP A 89 1.18 -5.68 0.59
CA ASP A 89 0.05 -4.83 0.22
C ASP A 89 0.26 -3.37 0.66
N TYR A 90 1.02 -3.14 1.75
CA TYR A 90 1.48 -1.80 2.14
C TYR A 90 2.56 -1.26 1.20
N ILE A 91 3.47 -2.12 0.72
CA ILE A 91 4.45 -1.76 -0.32
C ILE A 91 3.72 -1.34 -1.61
N ILE A 92 2.69 -2.07 -2.02
CA ILE A 92 1.82 -1.73 -3.16
C ILE A 92 1.20 -0.34 -2.98
N LEU A 93 0.61 -0.05 -1.82
CA LEU A 93 0.03 1.26 -1.52
C LEU A 93 1.08 2.38 -1.56
N ILE A 94 2.26 2.15 -0.98
CA ILE A 94 3.35 3.14 -0.98
C ILE A 94 3.78 3.44 -2.41
N VAL A 95 4.00 2.42 -3.25
CA VAL A 95 4.40 2.59 -4.65
C VAL A 95 3.32 3.31 -5.45
N TYR A 96 2.04 2.94 -5.24
CA TYR A 96 0.92 3.60 -5.89
C TYR A 96 0.90 5.11 -5.61
N LEU A 97 0.95 5.49 -4.33
CA LEU A 97 0.96 6.90 -3.94
C LEU A 97 2.21 7.63 -4.42
N SER A 98 3.39 7.03 -4.24
CA SER A 98 4.67 7.64 -4.64
C SER A 98 4.73 7.90 -6.15
N LYS A 99 4.22 6.97 -6.97
CA LYS A 99 4.14 7.17 -8.42
C LYS A 99 3.20 8.32 -8.78
N ASN A 100 2.04 8.41 -8.13
CA ASN A 100 1.10 9.51 -8.34
C ASN A 100 1.65 10.86 -7.85
N LEU A 101 2.55 10.85 -6.87
CA LEU A 101 3.32 11.99 -6.39
C LEU A 101 4.58 12.27 -7.25
N LYS A 102 4.73 11.60 -8.40
CA LYS A 102 5.82 11.79 -9.38
C LYS A 102 7.21 11.39 -8.87
N VAL A 103 7.30 10.48 -7.92
CA VAL A 103 8.58 9.81 -7.59
C VAL A 103 9.06 9.05 -8.83
N THR A 104 10.36 9.09 -9.08
CA THR A 104 10.95 8.55 -10.31
C THR A 104 10.83 7.01 -10.38
N LYS A 105 10.72 6.48 -11.60
CA LYS A 105 10.70 5.02 -11.82
C LYS A 105 11.94 4.33 -11.24
N THR A 106 13.09 4.99 -11.27
CA THR A 106 14.34 4.48 -10.71
C THR A 106 14.25 4.31 -9.19
N GLU A 107 13.79 5.32 -8.47
CA GLU A 107 13.62 5.28 -7.02
C GLU A 107 12.59 4.21 -6.61
N LEU A 108 11.45 4.14 -7.31
CA LEU A 108 10.43 3.12 -7.06
C LEU A 108 10.96 1.70 -7.28
N ASN A 109 11.71 1.47 -8.36
CA ASN A 109 12.34 0.18 -8.62
C ASN A 109 13.39 -0.17 -7.56
N THR A 110 14.20 0.80 -7.14
CA THR A 110 15.18 0.60 -6.05
C THR A 110 14.48 0.17 -4.76
N PHE A 111 13.39 0.86 -4.39
CA PHE A 111 12.60 0.52 -3.22
C PHE A 111 12.02 -0.91 -3.29
N VAL A 112 11.38 -1.27 -4.40
CA VAL A 112 10.78 -2.61 -4.59
C VAL A 112 11.86 -3.70 -4.64
N ASN A 113 13.01 -3.45 -5.29
CA ASN A 113 14.13 -4.39 -5.33
C ASN A 113 14.72 -4.62 -3.92
N SER A 114 14.86 -3.57 -3.11
CA SER A 114 15.33 -3.71 -1.73
C SER A 114 14.39 -4.61 -0.90
N PHE A 115 13.07 -4.44 -1.07
CA PHE A 115 12.10 -5.32 -0.43
C PHE A 115 12.22 -6.77 -0.92
N GLU A 116 12.36 -6.98 -2.23
CA GLU A 116 12.52 -8.32 -2.82
C GLU A 116 13.77 -9.03 -2.31
N ILE A 117 14.90 -8.30 -2.20
CA ILE A 117 16.15 -8.84 -1.63
C ILE A 117 15.91 -9.31 -0.19
N MET A 118 15.32 -8.46 0.66
CA MET A 118 15.02 -8.82 2.06
C MET A 118 14.05 -10.01 2.16
N ALA A 119 13.05 -10.09 1.28
CA ALA A 119 12.12 -11.21 1.24
C ALA A 119 12.81 -12.52 0.85
N ASN A 120 13.74 -12.50 -0.11
CA ASN A 120 14.54 -13.65 -0.49
C ASN A 120 15.51 -14.07 0.62
N GLU A 121 16.19 -13.12 1.27
CA GLU A 121 17.06 -13.41 2.43
C GLU A 121 16.28 -14.06 3.58
N LEU A 122 15.06 -13.60 3.85
CA LEU A 122 14.18 -14.22 4.84
C LEU A 122 13.84 -15.67 4.45
N ARG A 123 13.49 -15.89 3.18
CA ARG A 123 13.17 -17.21 2.65
C ARG A 123 14.32 -18.21 2.79
N ASP A 124 15.56 -17.74 2.63
CA ASP A 124 16.75 -18.59 2.76
C ASP A 124 17.09 -18.92 4.21
N LYS A 125 16.58 -18.13 5.17
CA LYS A 125 16.89 -18.28 6.60
C LYS A 125 15.84 -19.06 7.40
N ILE A 126 14.61 -19.21 6.89
CA ILE A 126 13.51 -19.86 7.61
C ILE A 126 12.86 -20.96 6.78
N ASN A 127 12.12 -21.85 7.46
CA ASN A 127 11.36 -22.89 6.78
C ASN A 127 10.31 -22.27 5.86
N ILE A 128 10.11 -22.86 4.68
CA ILE A 128 9.14 -22.38 3.67
C ILE A 128 7.71 -22.29 4.19
N SER A 129 7.31 -23.17 5.11
CA SER A 129 5.98 -23.10 5.73
C SER A 129 5.81 -21.84 6.58
N GLU A 130 6.84 -21.45 7.33
CA GLU A 130 6.83 -20.23 8.14
C GLU A 130 6.91 -18.97 7.26
N TYR A 131 7.76 -19.01 6.23
CA TYR A 131 7.82 -17.94 5.23
C TYR A 131 6.45 -17.67 4.60
N ASN A 132 5.73 -18.71 4.19
CA ASN A 132 4.41 -18.58 3.57
C ASN A 132 3.31 -18.07 4.54
N LYS A 133 3.47 -18.22 5.85
CA LYS A 133 2.60 -17.60 6.85
C LYS A 133 2.85 -16.09 6.97
N ILE A 134 4.09 -15.66 6.76
CA ILE A 134 4.52 -14.25 6.89
C ILE A 134 4.24 -13.45 5.62
N LEU A 135 4.71 -13.95 4.47
CA LEU A 135 4.69 -13.22 3.21
C LEU A 135 3.74 -13.80 2.16
N TYR A 136 3.01 -14.87 2.46
CA TYR A 136 2.10 -15.60 1.58
C TYR A 136 2.74 -16.04 0.25
N THR A 137 2.13 -17.01 -0.39
CA THR A 137 2.65 -17.61 -1.63
C THR A 137 2.53 -16.69 -2.85
N ASP A 138 1.64 -15.69 -2.80
CA ASP A 138 1.37 -14.73 -3.87
C ASP A 138 2.33 -13.53 -3.90
N THR A 139 3.15 -13.33 -2.85
CA THR A 139 4.05 -12.18 -2.72
C THR A 139 4.97 -12.02 -3.93
N LYS A 140 5.57 -13.11 -4.42
CA LYS A 140 6.47 -13.07 -5.57
C LYS A 140 5.76 -12.58 -6.85
N ASN A 141 4.52 -13.03 -7.05
CA ASN A 141 3.71 -12.59 -8.18
C ASN A 141 3.31 -11.11 -8.05
N LYS A 142 2.92 -10.68 -6.85
CA LYS A 142 2.61 -9.27 -6.56
C LYS A 142 3.81 -8.36 -6.81
N ILE A 143 5.03 -8.75 -6.40
CA ILE A 143 6.27 -8.00 -6.69
C ILE A 143 6.48 -7.86 -8.21
N LYS A 144 6.30 -8.94 -8.98
CA LYS A 144 6.42 -8.89 -10.44
C LYS A 144 5.42 -7.90 -11.05
N LEU A 145 4.15 -8.02 -10.71
CA LEU A 145 3.10 -7.11 -11.22
C LEU A 145 3.35 -5.66 -10.80
N LEU A 146 3.87 -5.44 -9.59
CA LEU A 146 4.24 -4.11 -9.09
C LEU A 146 5.37 -3.49 -9.92
N LYS A 147 6.40 -4.25 -10.27
CA LYS A 147 7.47 -3.80 -11.18
C LYS A 147 6.94 -3.48 -12.58
N ASP A 148 6.00 -4.26 -13.08
CA ASP A 148 5.36 -3.98 -14.37
C ASP A 148 4.51 -2.70 -14.32
N TYR A 149 3.78 -2.47 -13.22
CA TYR A 149 3.07 -1.21 -12.98
C TYR A 149 4.01 0.01 -12.93
N ILE A 150 5.20 -0.12 -12.36
CA ILE A 150 6.18 0.99 -12.31
C ILE A 150 6.67 1.37 -13.71
N LYS A 151 6.79 0.41 -14.63
CA LYS A 151 7.23 0.67 -16.03
C LYS A 151 6.21 1.50 -16.83
N LEU A 152 4.92 1.33 -16.56
CA LEU A 152 3.85 2.12 -17.20
C LEU A 152 3.95 3.61 -16.85
#